data_b3be288f37110396c2d8e808bb7c40f1
#
_entry.id   b3be288f37110396c2d8e808bb7c40f1
#
_cell.length_a   1.000
_cell.length_b   1.000
_cell.length_c   1.000
_cell.angle_alpha   90.00
_cell.angle_beta   90.00
_cell.angle_gamma   90.00
#
_symmetry.space_group_name_H-M   'P 1'
#
loop_
_entity.id
_entity.type
_entity.pdbx_description
1 polymer ?
#
loop_
_entity_poly.entity_id
_entity_poly.type
_entity_poly.pdbx_seq_one_letter_code
_entity_poly.pdbx_strand_id
1 'polypeptide(L)'
;MSPPAALETIDITRLKGVGPRAAERLARLGLATLEDVLFHLPFRYEDRTRITPIGSLRPEQGVVIEGEVMAADVVFGKRRSLLCKVADGTGLVALRFYHFSAAQKNALEKGRRIRVYGEPRPGAAGLEFYHPEYQSGPDIPPLEKALTPVYPTTEGVSQKLLRNLAAQGLQWLQTHAPEELIPRQLLDQSGLPGLAQALTKLHHPQPDDPVDLLLDGNHPAVKRLVMEEMVAHQLGMLAKRAGQKALSAPVLSGEALTGKLLKALPFQLTGAQQRVIGEIRADLARQHPMLRLIQGDVG
;
A
#
# COMPACT_ATOMS: atom_id res chain seq x y z
N MET A 1 0.85 -34.69 -8.84
CA MET A 1 0.37 -33.30 -8.82
C MET A 1 1.60 -32.41 -8.83
N SER A 2 1.73 -31.55 -9.82
CA SER A 2 2.80 -30.55 -9.82
C SER A 2 2.63 -29.64 -8.62
N PRO A 3 3.71 -29.19 -7.94
CA PRO A 3 3.60 -28.22 -6.87
C PRO A 3 2.87 -26.96 -7.39
N PRO A 4 2.07 -26.29 -6.58
CA PRO A 4 1.44 -25.06 -6.99
C PRO A 4 2.52 -24.08 -7.46
N ALA A 5 2.28 -23.38 -8.56
CA ALA A 5 3.22 -22.37 -9.06
C ALA A 5 3.41 -21.32 -7.97
N ALA A 6 4.65 -21.03 -7.62
CA ALA A 6 4.96 -19.99 -6.64
C ALA A 6 4.45 -18.63 -7.16
N LEU A 7 3.97 -17.76 -6.29
CA LEU A 7 3.37 -16.45 -6.62
C LEU A 7 4.24 -15.61 -7.55
N GLU A 8 5.54 -15.61 -7.30
CA GLU A 8 6.59 -14.94 -8.07
C GLU A 8 6.74 -15.45 -9.51
N THR A 9 6.27 -16.68 -9.80
CA THR A 9 6.35 -17.29 -11.14
C THR A 9 5.13 -17.02 -12.01
N ILE A 10 4.08 -16.44 -11.43
CA ILE A 10 2.83 -16.14 -12.15
C ILE A 10 2.95 -14.76 -12.77
N ASP A 11 3.20 -14.72 -14.08
CA ASP A 11 3.27 -13.47 -14.83
C ASP A 11 1.93 -12.73 -14.82
N ILE A 12 1.97 -11.42 -14.64
CA ILE A 12 0.79 -10.54 -14.53
C ILE A 12 -0.10 -10.59 -15.79
N THR A 13 0.45 -10.92 -16.94
CA THR A 13 -0.32 -11.04 -18.21
C THR A 13 -1.31 -12.21 -18.21
N ARG A 14 -1.19 -13.15 -17.26
CA ARG A 14 -2.17 -14.23 -17.07
C ARG A 14 -3.44 -13.76 -16.37
N LEU A 15 -3.40 -12.56 -15.77
CA LEU A 15 -4.56 -12.02 -15.07
C LEU A 15 -5.55 -11.38 -16.06
N LYS A 16 -6.84 -11.54 -15.77
CA LYS A 16 -7.90 -10.94 -16.60
C LYS A 16 -7.82 -9.42 -16.56
N GLY A 17 -7.85 -8.79 -17.73
CA GLY A 17 -7.77 -7.33 -17.88
C GLY A 17 -6.35 -6.81 -18.13
N VAL A 18 -5.34 -7.67 -18.20
CA VAL A 18 -3.96 -7.29 -18.49
C VAL A 18 -3.58 -7.68 -19.91
N GLY A 19 -3.73 -6.75 -20.84
CA GLY A 19 -3.14 -6.86 -22.19
C GLY A 19 -1.75 -6.25 -22.24
N PRO A 20 -1.03 -6.36 -23.37
CA PRO A 20 0.37 -5.89 -23.47
C PRO A 20 0.59 -4.44 -23.03
N ARG A 21 -0.30 -3.53 -23.44
CA ARG A 21 -0.23 -2.10 -23.06
C ARG A 21 -0.48 -1.89 -21.55
N ALA A 22 -1.33 -2.70 -20.92
CA ALA A 22 -1.58 -2.62 -19.49
C ALA A 22 -0.37 -3.17 -18.72
N ALA A 23 0.22 -4.28 -19.14
CA ALA A 23 1.42 -4.85 -18.54
C ALA A 23 2.60 -3.86 -18.57
N GLU A 24 2.83 -3.18 -19.70
CA GLU A 24 3.86 -2.15 -19.82
C GLU A 24 3.68 -0.99 -18.82
N ARG A 25 2.43 -0.57 -18.57
CA ARG A 25 2.13 0.47 -17.59
C ARG A 25 2.27 -0.02 -16.17
N LEU A 26 1.83 -1.25 -15.88
CA LEU A 26 1.97 -1.90 -14.59
C LEU A 26 3.43 -2.12 -14.21
N ALA A 27 4.30 -2.43 -15.18
CA ALA A 27 5.73 -2.55 -14.98
C ALA A 27 6.39 -1.24 -14.46
N ARG A 28 5.82 -0.06 -14.78
CA ARG A 28 6.27 1.23 -14.21
C ARG A 28 5.99 1.36 -12.71
N LEU A 29 5.06 0.57 -12.19
CA LEU A 29 4.77 0.43 -10.75
C LEU A 29 5.55 -0.72 -10.11
N GLY A 30 6.42 -1.41 -10.88
CA GLY A 30 7.12 -2.61 -10.43
C GLY A 30 6.26 -3.87 -10.40
N LEU A 31 5.08 -3.86 -11.04
CA LEU A 31 4.13 -4.97 -11.02
C LEU A 31 4.35 -5.84 -12.26
N ALA A 32 5.03 -6.97 -12.11
CA ALA A 32 5.31 -7.95 -13.14
C ALA A 32 4.68 -9.33 -12.86
N THR A 33 4.44 -9.64 -11.60
CA THR A 33 3.95 -10.94 -11.14
C THR A 33 2.70 -10.81 -10.26
N LEU A 34 2.07 -11.95 -9.95
CA LEU A 34 0.94 -12.01 -9.01
C LEU A 34 1.38 -11.63 -7.59
N GLU A 35 2.61 -11.98 -7.22
CA GLU A 35 3.21 -11.58 -5.94
C GLU A 35 3.30 -10.07 -5.84
N ASP A 36 3.84 -9.40 -6.86
CA ASP A 36 3.93 -7.93 -6.88
C ASP A 36 2.57 -7.26 -6.68
N VAL A 37 1.51 -7.83 -7.28
CA VAL A 37 0.13 -7.32 -7.09
C VAL A 37 -0.34 -7.47 -5.66
N LEU A 38 -0.07 -8.61 -5.00
CA LEU A 38 -0.48 -8.86 -3.63
C LEU A 38 0.31 -8.05 -2.61
N PHE A 39 1.56 -7.71 -2.91
CA PHE A 39 2.39 -6.85 -2.07
C PHE A 39 2.27 -5.35 -2.44
N HIS A 40 1.53 -5.02 -3.50
CA HIS A 40 1.17 -3.64 -3.82
C HIS A 40 0.02 -3.19 -2.92
N LEU A 41 0.34 -2.79 -1.70
CA LEU A 41 -0.64 -2.52 -0.65
C LEU A 41 -1.41 -1.22 -0.87
N PRO A 42 -2.68 -1.15 -0.43
CA PRO A 42 -3.43 0.10 -0.39
C PRO A 42 -2.77 1.11 0.56
N PHE A 43 -2.77 2.39 0.19
CA PHE A 43 -2.31 3.47 1.05
C PHE A 43 -3.45 4.19 1.79
N ARG A 44 -4.72 3.94 1.40
CA ARG A 44 -5.92 4.41 2.08
C ARG A 44 -7.12 3.53 1.73
N TYR A 45 -8.20 3.70 2.49
CA TYR A 45 -9.46 3.00 2.28
C TYR A 45 -10.61 4.00 2.20
N GLU A 46 -11.63 3.68 1.39
CA GLU A 46 -12.84 4.46 1.21
C GLU A 46 -14.03 3.65 1.72
N ASP A 47 -14.85 4.24 2.60
CA ASP A 47 -16.07 3.59 3.07
C ASP A 47 -17.18 3.77 2.02
N ARG A 48 -17.40 2.72 1.23
CA ARG A 48 -18.49 2.65 0.24
C ARG A 48 -19.58 1.66 0.65
N THR A 49 -19.62 1.27 1.93
CA THR A 49 -20.52 0.22 2.45
C THR A 49 -21.86 0.76 2.92
N ARG A 50 -22.00 2.07 3.05
CA ARG A 50 -23.21 2.73 3.56
C ARG A 50 -23.57 3.97 2.74
N ILE A 51 -24.89 4.23 2.64
CA ILE A 51 -25.42 5.42 2.02
C ILE A 51 -25.53 6.52 3.05
N THR A 52 -25.02 7.70 2.72
CA THR A 52 -25.12 8.91 3.53
C THR A 52 -26.29 9.76 3.03
N PRO A 53 -27.26 10.14 3.87
CA PRO A 53 -28.32 11.06 3.50
C PRO A 53 -27.77 12.40 3.02
N ILE A 54 -28.31 12.94 1.91
CA ILE A 54 -27.82 14.20 1.30
C ILE A 54 -27.91 15.37 2.30
N GLY A 55 -28.93 15.40 3.14
CA GLY A 55 -29.11 16.43 4.18
C GLY A 55 -28.07 16.39 5.32
N SER A 56 -27.30 15.29 5.44
CA SER A 56 -26.27 15.13 6.46
C SER A 56 -24.83 15.21 5.92
N LEU A 57 -24.66 15.60 4.66
CA LEU A 57 -23.35 15.73 4.02
C LEU A 57 -22.45 16.73 4.75
N ARG A 58 -21.18 16.38 4.88
CA ARG A 58 -20.12 17.26 5.40
C ARG A 58 -19.03 17.44 4.34
N PRO A 59 -18.39 18.62 4.29
CA PRO A 59 -17.28 18.84 3.39
C PRO A 59 -16.12 17.84 3.60
N GLU A 60 -15.42 17.52 2.52
CA GLU A 60 -14.15 16.76 2.52
C GLU A 60 -14.23 15.34 3.08
N GLN A 61 -15.42 14.79 3.29
CA GLN A 61 -15.62 13.40 3.66
C GLN A 61 -16.07 12.60 2.44
N GLY A 62 -15.28 11.59 2.04
CA GLY A 62 -15.67 10.66 0.98
C GLY A 62 -16.90 9.84 1.38
N VAL A 63 -17.99 9.97 0.63
CA VAL A 63 -19.29 9.36 0.96
C VAL A 63 -19.98 8.79 -0.27
N VAL A 64 -20.82 7.77 -0.04
CA VAL A 64 -21.80 7.29 -1.02
C VAL A 64 -23.14 7.96 -0.74
N ILE A 65 -23.74 8.52 -1.79
CA ILE A 65 -25.14 8.97 -1.76
C ILE A 65 -25.96 8.22 -2.79
N GLU A 66 -27.23 8.08 -2.57
CA GLU A 66 -28.22 7.68 -3.56
C GLU A 66 -29.33 8.72 -3.65
N GLY A 67 -29.86 8.92 -4.84
CA GLY A 67 -30.96 9.83 -5.04
C GLY A 67 -31.50 9.76 -6.47
N GLU A 68 -32.46 10.64 -6.74
CA GLU A 68 -33.05 10.84 -8.05
C GLU A 68 -32.50 12.13 -8.68
N VAL A 69 -32.22 12.07 -9.98
CA VAL A 69 -31.82 13.24 -10.76
C VAL A 69 -33.01 14.16 -10.95
N MET A 70 -32.95 15.34 -10.37
CA MET A 70 -34.01 16.38 -10.48
C MET A 70 -33.84 17.24 -11.71
N ALA A 71 -32.61 17.53 -12.14
CA ALA A 71 -32.27 18.29 -13.33
C ALA A 71 -30.83 18.02 -13.76
N ALA A 72 -30.56 18.10 -15.05
CA ALA A 72 -29.21 17.97 -15.62
C ALA A 72 -29.03 18.94 -16.80
N ASP A 73 -28.41 20.08 -16.56
CA ASP A 73 -28.28 21.18 -17.48
C ASP A 73 -26.82 21.49 -17.82
N VAL A 74 -26.59 21.93 -19.06
CA VAL A 74 -25.29 22.46 -19.45
C VAL A 74 -25.24 23.94 -19.07
N VAL A 75 -24.38 24.26 -18.12
CA VAL A 75 -24.21 25.63 -17.62
C VAL A 75 -22.98 26.25 -18.22
N PHE A 76 -23.14 27.49 -18.70
CA PHE A 76 -22.08 28.31 -19.24
C PHE A 76 -21.66 29.35 -18.19
N GLY A 77 -20.46 29.23 -17.65
CA GLY A 77 -19.80 30.16 -16.73
C GLY A 77 -18.38 30.42 -17.18
N LYS A 78 -17.42 30.57 -16.25
CA LYS A 78 -15.99 30.64 -16.59
C LYS A 78 -15.51 29.44 -17.40
N ARG A 79 -16.12 28.29 -17.18
CA ARG A 79 -15.95 27.03 -17.95
C ARG A 79 -17.32 26.39 -18.17
N ARG A 80 -17.55 25.86 -19.37
CA ARG A 80 -18.71 25.01 -19.65
C ARG A 80 -18.70 23.78 -18.75
N SER A 81 -19.83 23.47 -18.10
CA SER A 81 -19.97 22.30 -17.24
C SER A 81 -21.36 21.69 -17.33
N LEU A 82 -21.48 20.38 -17.13
CA LEU A 82 -22.74 19.72 -16.88
C LEU A 82 -23.00 19.80 -15.37
N LEU A 83 -24.11 20.39 -14.99
CA LEU A 83 -24.59 20.50 -13.61
C LEU A 83 -25.79 19.58 -13.46
N CYS A 84 -25.65 18.54 -12.65
CA CYS A 84 -26.71 17.60 -12.33
C CYS A 84 -27.13 17.80 -10.87
N LYS A 85 -28.42 17.98 -10.60
CA LYS A 85 -28.99 18.11 -9.25
C LYS A 85 -29.60 16.80 -8.83
N VAL A 86 -29.22 16.28 -7.66
CA VAL A 86 -29.68 15.00 -7.11
C VAL A 86 -30.34 15.22 -5.76
N ALA A 87 -31.49 14.60 -5.52
CA ALA A 87 -32.21 14.64 -4.27
C ALA A 87 -32.57 13.24 -3.76
N ASP A 88 -32.65 13.07 -2.45
CA ASP A 88 -33.01 11.82 -1.76
C ASP A 88 -34.19 11.98 -0.79
N GLY A 89 -34.85 13.14 -0.81
CA GLY A 89 -35.89 13.50 0.15
C GLY A 89 -35.37 14.13 1.45
N THR A 90 -34.08 13.99 1.78
CA THR A 90 -33.45 14.66 2.94
C THR A 90 -32.75 15.95 2.56
N GLY A 91 -32.33 16.08 1.29
CA GLY A 91 -31.61 17.24 0.79
C GLY A 91 -31.45 17.23 -0.73
N LEU A 92 -30.75 18.27 -1.21
CA LEU A 92 -30.39 18.44 -2.61
C LEU A 92 -28.90 18.72 -2.71
N VAL A 93 -28.20 18.07 -3.65
CA VAL A 93 -26.78 18.27 -3.90
C VAL A 93 -26.52 18.41 -5.42
N ALA A 94 -25.48 19.14 -5.79
CA ALA A 94 -25.10 19.31 -7.17
C ALA A 94 -23.86 18.43 -7.53
N LEU A 95 -23.91 17.79 -8.69
CA LEU A 95 -22.77 17.11 -9.32
C LEU A 95 -22.30 17.96 -10.48
N ARG A 96 -21.01 18.26 -10.55
CA ARG A 96 -20.44 19.12 -11.59
C ARG A 96 -19.38 18.40 -12.41
N PHE A 97 -19.55 18.36 -13.72
CA PHE A 97 -18.60 17.76 -14.66
C PHE A 97 -18.14 18.79 -15.68
N TYR A 98 -16.87 19.16 -15.67
CA TYR A 98 -16.27 20.09 -16.64
C TYR A 98 -15.94 19.40 -17.97
N HIS A 99 -15.68 18.10 -17.93
CA HIS A 99 -15.48 17.26 -19.11
C HIS A 99 -16.57 16.20 -19.11
N PHE A 100 -17.44 16.22 -20.11
CA PHE A 100 -18.55 15.28 -20.21
C PHE A 100 -18.87 14.96 -21.67
N SER A 101 -19.34 13.73 -21.91
CA SER A 101 -19.84 13.24 -23.19
C SER A 101 -21.37 13.39 -23.30
N ALA A 102 -21.88 13.29 -24.53
CA ALA A 102 -23.33 13.22 -24.74
C ALA A 102 -23.94 11.99 -24.05
N ALA A 103 -23.24 10.85 -24.07
CA ALA A 103 -23.68 9.64 -23.38
C ALA A 103 -23.78 9.87 -21.86
N GLN A 104 -22.86 10.59 -21.26
CA GLN A 104 -22.89 10.94 -19.84
C GLN A 104 -24.09 11.85 -19.52
N LYS A 105 -24.36 12.87 -20.36
CA LYS A 105 -25.52 13.71 -20.19
C LYS A 105 -26.83 12.91 -20.23
N ASN A 106 -26.97 11.99 -21.18
CA ASN A 106 -28.15 11.12 -21.31
C ASN A 106 -28.29 10.13 -20.14
N ALA A 107 -27.17 9.66 -19.58
CA ALA A 107 -27.19 8.80 -18.39
C ALA A 107 -27.65 9.53 -17.12
N LEU A 108 -27.60 10.87 -17.10
CA LEU A 108 -27.98 11.74 -15.98
C LEU A 108 -29.30 12.49 -16.22
N GLU A 109 -30.20 11.94 -17.04
CA GLU A 109 -31.50 12.54 -17.29
C GLU A 109 -32.39 12.57 -16.04
N LYS A 110 -33.29 13.57 -16.00
CA LYS A 110 -34.27 13.73 -14.94
C LYS A 110 -35.08 12.46 -14.70
N GLY A 111 -35.33 12.13 -13.42
CA GLY A 111 -36.06 10.93 -13.01
C GLY A 111 -35.20 9.67 -12.90
N ARG A 112 -33.93 9.72 -13.29
CA ARG A 112 -33.05 8.56 -13.16
C ARG A 112 -32.54 8.41 -11.72
N ARG A 113 -32.58 7.17 -11.22
CA ARG A 113 -31.91 6.81 -9.97
C ARG A 113 -30.41 6.77 -10.18
N ILE A 114 -29.67 7.33 -9.24
CA ILE A 114 -28.21 7.43 -9.31
C ILE A 114 -27.61 7.14 -7.94
N ARG A 115 -26.50 6.41 -7.92
CA ARG A 115 -25.60 6.27 -6.79
C ARG A 115 -24.30 7.00 -7.12
N VAL A 116 -23.80 7.82 -6.22
CA VAL A 116 -22.64 8.66 -6.39
C VAL A 116 -21.66 8.41 -5.27
N TYR A 117 -20.38 8.28 -5.60
CA TYR A 117 -19.30 8.32 -4.64
C TYR A 117 -18.37 9.51 -4.92
N GLY A 118 -18.01 10.24 -3.88
CA GLY A 118 -17.08 11.35 -3.97
C GLY A 118 -16.96 12.13 -2.66
N GLU A 119 -16.19 13.20 -2.71
CA GLU A 119 -16.02 14.14 -1.60
C GLU A 119 -16.81 15.41 -1.92
N PRO A 120 -17.86 15.74 -1.15
CA PRO A 120 -18.58 17.00 -1.34
C PRO A 120 -17.70 18.18 -0.91
N ARG A 121 -17.68 19.21 -1.71
CA ARG A 121 -16.92 20.44 -1.45
C ARG A 121 -17.84 21.66 -1.48
N PRO A 122 -17.52 22.74 -0.77
CA PRO A 122 -18.26 23.98 -0.88
C PRO A 122 -18.31 24.47 -2.33
N GLY A 123 -19.51 24.74 -2.82
CA GLY A 123 -19.78 25.28 -4.15
C GLY A 123 -20.65 26.53 -4.10
N ALA A 124 -21.07 27.05 -5.26
CA ALA A 124 -21.80 28.32 -5.35
C ALA A 124 -23.18 28.32 -4.69
N ALA A 125 -23.84 27.15 -4.60
CA ALA A 125 -25.20 27.00 -4.05
C ALA A 125 -25.28 25.94 -2.92
N GLY A 126 -24.17 25.70 -2.22
CA GLY A 126 -24.09 24.68 -1.18
C GLY A 126 -22.98 23.66 -1.49
N LEU A 127 -23.13 22.42 -1.03
CA LEU A 127 -22.17 21.38 -1.31
C LEU A 127 -22.32 20.88 -2.76
N GLU A 128 -21.20 20.68 -3.43
CA GLU A 128 -21.11 20.14 -4.79
C GLU A 128 -20.08 19.00 -4.86
N PHE A 129 -20.37 17.99 -5.66
CA PHE A 129 -19.38 16.97 -6.04
C PHE A 129 -18.75 17.33 -7.39
N TYR A 130 -17.43 17.33 -7.47
CA TYR A 130 -16.70 17.60 -8.70
C TYR A 130 -16.16 16.32 -9.32
N HIS A 131 -16.62 15.99 -10.54
CA HIS A 131 -16.26 14.75 -11.25
C HIS A 131 -16.39 13.48 -10.40
N PRO A 132 -17.50 13.29 -9.66
CA PRO A 132 -17.65 12.10 -8.82
C PRO A 132 -17.75 10.83 -9.68
N GLU A 133 -17.43 9.70 -9.07
CA GLU A 133 -17.81 8.39 -9.60
C GLU A 133 -19.31 8.22 -9.44
N TYR A 134 -19.98 7.66 -10.45
CA TYR A 134 -21.43 7.40 -10.35
C TYR A 134 -21.87 6.16 -11.12
N GLN A 135 -22.98 5.63 -10.71
CA GLN A 135 -23.74 4.56 -11.37
C GLN A 135 -25.18 5.04 -11.54
N SER A 136 -25.77 4.89 -12.73
CA SER A 136 -27.12 5.33 -13.02
C SER A 136 -27.91 4.23 -13.74
N GLY A 137 -29.18 4.14 -13.46
CA GLY A 137 -30.08 3.18 -14.10
C GLY A 137 -30.93 2.40 -13.11
N PRO A 138 -31.78 1.47 -13.62
CA PRO A 138 -32.65 0.66 -12.77
C PRO A 138 -31.86 -0.37 -11.95
N ASP A 139 -30.76 -0.90 -12.47
CA ASP A 139 -29.99 -1.99 -11.88
C ASP A 139 -28.67 -1.46 -11.27
N ILE A 140 -28.77 -0.63 -10.22
CA ILE A 140 -27.58 -0.24 -9.45
C ILE A 140 -27.16 -1.43 -8.60
N PRO A 141 -25.88 -1.90 -8.70
CA PRO A 141 -25.40 -3.03 -7.92
C PRO A 141 -25.58 -2.80 -6.41
N PRO A 142 -25.65 -3.86 -5.58
CA PRO A 142 -25.64 -3.70 -4.13
C PRO A 142 -24.42 -2.92 -3.66
N LEU A 143 -24.49 -2.35 -2.44
CA LEU A 143 -23.36 -1.68 -1.81
C LEU A 143 -22.19 -2.66 -1.62
N GLU A 144 -20.99 -2.11 -1.59
CA GLU A 144 -19.81 -2.90 -1.26
C GLU A 144 -19.92 -3.43 0.18
N LYS A 145 -19.47 -4.67 0.39
CA LYS A 145 -19.53 -5.33 1.71
C LYS A 145 -18.27 -5.09 2.54
N ALA A 146 -17.24 -4.57 1.91
CA ALA A 146 -15.95 -4.27 2.52
C ALA A 146 -15.51 -2.86 2.15
N LEU A 147 -14.55 -2.33 2.88
CA LEU A 147 -13.95 -1.04 2.55
C LEU A 147 -13.22 -1.14 1.20
N THR A 148 -13.34 -0.09 0.41
CA THR A 148 -12.74 -0.03 -0.93
C THR A 148 -11.28 0.40 -0.84
N PRO A 149 -10.31 -0.45 -1.20
CA PRO A 149 -8.90 -0.08 -1.17
C PRO A 149 -8.55 0.90 -2.28
N VAL A 150 -7.65 1.84 -1.97
CA VAL A 150 -7.06 2.78 -2.92
C VAL A 150 -5.56 2.51 -2.99
N TYR A 151 -5.08 2.19 -4.18
CA TYR A 151 -3.70 1.79 -4.42
C TYR A 151 -2.84 2.96 -4.95
N PRO A 152 -1.54 2.99 -4.69
CA PRO A 152 -0.61 3.81 -5.44
C PRO A 152 -0.75 3.52 -6.95
N THR A 153 -0.75 4.56 -7.77
CA THR A 153 -0.99 4.41 -9.21
C THR A 153 -0.11 5.36 -10.04
N THR A 154 -0.06 5.11 -11.33
CA THR A 154 0.64 5.95 -12.31
C THR A 154 -0.28 6.26 -13.50
N GLU A 155 0.17 7.15 -14.38
CA GLU A 155 -0.60 7.54 -15.56
C GLU A 155 -1.01 6.33 -16.41
N GLY A 156 -2.30 6.27 -16.71
CA GLY A 156 -2.91 5.22 -17.52
C GLY A 156 -3.18 3.89 -16.82
N VAL A 157 -2.97 3.79 -15.50
CA VAL A 157 -3.40 2.68 -14.63
C VAL A 157 -4.58 3.14 -13.79
N SER A 158 -5.73 2.50 -13.90
CA SER A 158 -6.93 2.86 -13.13
C SER A 158 -7.03 2.10 -11.82
N GLN A 159 -7.65 2.71 -10.80
CA GLN A 159 -7.99 2.04 -9.53
C GLN A 159 -8.84 0.78 -9.74
N LYS A 160 -9.76 0.83 -10.72
CA LYS A 160 -10.59 -0.32 -11.09
C LYS A 160 -9.74 -1.51 -11.56
N LEU A 161 -8.69 -1.27 -12.35
CA LEU A 161 -7.78 -2.33 -12.78
C LEU A 161 -7.04 -2.92 -11.59
N LEU A 162 -6.41 -2.08 -10.75
CA LEU A 162 -5.65 -2.54 -9.58
C LEU A 162 -6.52 -3.35 -8.62
N ARG A 163 -7.73 -2.88 -8.30
CA ARG A 163 -8.70 -3.63 -7.48
C ARG A 163 -9.08 -4.97 -8.09
N ASN A 164 -9.27 -5.02 -9.41
CA ASN A 164 -9.57 -6.28 -10.09
C ASN A 164 -8.38 -7.27 -10.04
N LEU A 165 -7.16 -6.78 -10.20
CA LEU A 165 -5.96 -7.61 -10.09
C LEU A 165 -5.77 -8.14 -8.66
N ALA A 166 -5.92 -7.28 -7.65
CA ALA A 166 -5.86 -7.68 -6.24
C ALA A 166 -6.94 -8.74 -5.92
N ALA A 167 -8.17 -8.56 -6.40
CA ALA A 167 -9.24 -9.54 -6.21
C ALA A 167 -8.91 -10.90 -6.83
N GLN A 168 -8.29 -10.94 -8.02
CA GLN A 168 -7.82 -12.18 -8.64
C GLN A 168 -6.69 -12.82 -7.82
N GLY A 169 -5.78 -12.00 -7.27
CA GLY A 169 -4.73 -12.46 -6.36
C GLY A 169 -5.30 -13.09 -5.10
N LEU A 170 -6.27 -12.45 -4.46
CA LEU A 170 -6.96 -13.00 -3.28
C LEU A 170 -7.72 -14.30 -3.59
N GLN A 171 -8.36 -14.39 -4.75
CA GLN A 171 -9.01 -15.63 -5.19
C GLN A 171 -7.99 -16.75 -5.38
N TRP A 172 -6.80 -16.45 -5.91
CA TRP A 172 -5.73 -17.42 -6.02
C TRP A 172 -5.25 -17.91 -4.66
N LEU A 173 -5.07 -17.01 -3.67
CA LEU A 173 -4.69 -17.36 -2.30
C LEU A 173 -5.68 -18.30 -1.59
N GLN A 174 -6.98 -18.25 -1.94
CA GLN A 174 -7.99 -19.13 -1.38
C GLN A 174 -7.81 -20.60 -1.82
N THR A 175 -7.26 -20.81 -3.02
CA THR A 175 -7.07 -22.15 -3.61
C THR A 175 -5.63 -22.65 -3.50
N HIS A 176 -4.69 -21.75 -3.29
CA HIS A 176 -3.26 -22.04 -3.24
C HIS A 176 -2.66 -21.29 -2.05
N ALA A 177 -2.60 -21.92 -0.90
CA ALA A 177 -1.97 -21.31 0.26
C ALA A 177 -0.49 -21.01 -0.04
N PRO A 178 -0.01 -19.77 0.15
CA PRO A 178 1.40 -19.46 0.02
C PRO A 178 2.20 -20.21 1.08
N GLU A 179 3.46 -20.47 0.80
CA GLU A 179 4.36 -21.06 1.81
C GLU A 179 4.52 -20.07 2.97
N GLU A 180 4.31 -20.57 4.19
CA GLU A 180 4.52 -19.77 5.40
C GLU A 180 5.98 -19.91 5.84
N LEU A 181 6.78 -18.88 5.54
CA LEU A 181 8.22 -18.87 5.82
C LEU A 181 8.54 -18.64 7.30
N ILE A 182 7.63 -17.97 8.03
CA ILE A 182 7.80 -17.76 9.47
C ILE A 182 7.19 -18.94 10.23
N PRO A 183 7.96 -19.59 11.12
CA PRO A 183 7.45 -20.69 11.91
C PRO A 183 6.16 -20.33 12.66
N ARG A 184 5.13 -21.17 12.55
CA ARG A 184 3.81 -20.92 13.13
C ARG A 184 3.85 -20.63 14.63
N GLN A 185 4.74 -21.28 15.34
CA GLN A 185 4.94 -21.05 16.77
C GLN A 185 5.33 -19.60 17.08
N LEU A 186 6.15 -18.95 16.22
CA LEU A 186 6.52 -17.56 16.39
C LEU A 186 5.37 -16.60 16.06
N LEU A 187 4.57 -16.94 15.06
CA LEU A 187 3.35 -16.17 14.73
C LEU A 187 2.36 -16.20 15.89
N ASP A 188 2.10 -17.39 16.44
CA ASP A 188 1.18 -17.57 17.56
C ASP A 188 1.66 -16.82 18.82
N GLN A 189 2.96 -16.89 19.15
CA GLN A 189 3.55 -16.15 20.27
C GLN A 189 3.48 -14.63 20.10
N SER A 190 3.53 -14.16 18.87
CA SER A 190 3.48 -12.72 18.53
C SER A 190 2.05 -12.22 18.30
N GLY A 191 1.04 -13.09 18.31
CA GLY A 191 -0.34 -12.75 17.99
C GLY A 191 -0.54 -12.29 16.54
N LEU A 192 0.31 -12.76 15.61
CA LEU A 192 0.27 -12.35 14.21
C LEU A 192 -0.45 -13.38 13.34
N PRO A 193 -1.24 -12.94 12.35
CA PRO A 193 -1.91 -13.83 11.41
C PRO A 193 -0.91 -14.48 10.44
N GLY A 194 -1.31 -15.55 9.77
CA GLY A 194 -0.58 -16.10 8.62
C GLY A 194 -0.57 -15.13 7.42
N LEU A 195 0.36 -15.33 6.49
CA LEU A 195 0.57 -14.44 5.34
C LEU A 195 -0.70 -14.23 4.49
N ALA A 196 -1.38 -15.32 4.11
CA ALA A 196 -2.61 -15.23 3.31
C ALA A 196 -3.72 -14.45 4.03
N GLN A 197 -3.85 -14.62 5.35
CA GLN A 197 -4.83 -13.88 6.15
C GLN A 197 -4.47 -12.40 6.24
N ALA A 198 -3.18 -12.08 6.42
CA ALA A 198 -2.70 -10.70 6.45
C ALA A 198 -2.99 -9.98 5.13
N LEU A 199 -2.60 -10.57 3.99
CA LEU A 199 -2.86 -10.01 2.66
C LEU A 199 -4.36 -9.85 2.40
N THR A 200 -5.17 -10.85 2.73
CA THR A 200 -6.64 -10.76 2.58
C THR A 200 -7.21 -9.59 3.39
N LYS A 201 -6.77 -9.43 4.64
CA LYS A 201 -7.21 -8.33 5.51
C LYS A 201 -6.84 -6.96 4.94
N LEU A 202 -5.63 -6.81 4.40
CA LEU A 202 -5.15 -5.55 3.85
C LEU A 202 -5.84 -5.15 2.54
N HIS A 203 -6.16 -6.12 1.68
CA HIS A 203 -6.85 -5.85 0.41
C HIS A 203 -8.37 -5.81 0.53
N HIS A 204 -8.95 -6.41 1.56
CA HIS A 204 -10.39 -6.54 1.74
C HIS A 204 -10.80 -6.39 3.21
N PRO A 205 -10.51 -5.22 3.83
CA PRO A 205 -10.89 -4.97 5.21
C PRO A 205 -12.40 -4.84 5.35
N GLN A 206 -12.93 -5.33 6.48
CA GLN A 206 -14.35 -5.23 6.78
C GLN A 206 -14.71 -3.80 7.24
N PRO A 207 -15.99 -3.39 7.16
CA PRO A 207 -16.41 -2.04 7.55
C PRO A 207 -16.10 -1.69 9.02
N ASP A 208 -16.09 -2.71 9.90
CA ASP A 208 -15.83 -2.56 11.32
C ASP A 208 -14.33 -2.68 11.69
N ASP A 209 -13.47 -2.89 10.72
CA ASP A 209 -12.04 -2.96 10.96
C ASP A 209 -11.50 -1.57 11.36
N PRO A 210 -10.57 -1.50 12.31
CA PRO A 210 -9.96 -0.25 12.75
C PRO A 210 -9.01 0.30 11.66
N VAL A 211 -9.57 1.10 10.74
CA VAL A 211 -8.84 1.66 9.58
C VAL A 211 -7.61 2.45 10.01
N ASP A 212 -7.71 3.19 11.12
CA ASP A 212 -6.58 3.96 11.65
C ASP A 212 -5.38 3.05 11.96
N LEU A 213 -5.62 1.87 12.57
CA LEU A 213 -4.55 0.91 12.84
C LEU A 213 -3.94 0.31 11.57
N LEU A 214 -4.75 0.17 10.49
CA LEU A 214 -4.25 -0.28 9.18
C LEU A 214 -3.33 0.77 8.56
N LEU A 215 -3.71 2.04 8.63
CA LEU A 215 -2.96 3.15 8.04
C LEU A 215 -1.71 3.51 8.86
N ASP A 216 -1.80 3.46 10.18
CA ASP A 216 -0.69 3.77 11.10
C ASP A 216 0.33 2.62 11.23
N GLY A 217 0.12 1.50 10.54
CA GLY A 217 1.01 0.35 10.60
C GLY A 217 0.89 -0.49 11.87
N ASN A 218 -0.10 -0.21 12.73
CA ASN A 218 -0.28 -0.88 14.03
C ASN A 218 -1.18 -2.12 13.97
N HIS A 219 -1.89 -2.35 12.87
CA HIS A 219 -2.72 -3.52 12.69
C HIS A 219 -1.88 -4.82 12.62
N PRO A 220 -2.31 -5.95 13.23
CA PRO A 220 -1.57 -7.21 13.19
C PRO A 220 -1.22 -7.69 11.77
N ALA A 221 -2.09 -7.45 10.78
CA ALA A 221 -1.81 -7.79 9.39
C ALA A 221 -0.63 -7.00 8.80
N VAL A 222 -0.51 -5.69 9.13
CA VAL A 222 0.64 -4.87 8.70
C VAL A 222 1.89 -5.34 9.42
N LYS A 223 1.82 -5.53 10.75
CA LYS A 223 2.96 -6.02 11.56
C LYS A 223 3.47 -7.37 11.07
N ARG A 224 2.56 -8.24 10.57
CA ARG A 224 2.94 -9.51 9.96
C ARG A 224 3.88 -9.32 8.76
N LEU A 225 3.55 -8.41 7.84
CA LEU A 225 4.38 -8.15 6.65
C LEU A 225 5.69 -7.45 7.04
N VAL A 226 5.64 -6.49 7.96
CA VAL A 226 6.84 -5.83 8.51
C VAL A 226 7.78 -6.84 9.17
N MET A 227 7.24 -7.79 9.96
CA MET A 227 8.04 -8.84 10.58
C MET A 227 8.75 -9.70 9.54
N GLU A 228 8.07 -10.08 8.46
CA GLU A 228 8.66 -10.87 7.37
C GLU A 228 9.82 -10.13 6.69
N GLU A 229 9.60 -8.88 6.33
CA GLU A 229 10.63 -8.02 5.72
C GLU A 229 11.85 -7.88 6.65
N MET A 230 11.61 -7.62 7.93
CA MET A 230 12.70 -7.48 8.91
C MET A 230 13.46 -8.78 9.12
N VAL A 231 12.78 -9.94 9.16
CA VAL A 231 13.41 -11.25 9.26
C VAL A 231 14.23 -11.55 8.00
N ALA A 232 13.67 -11.32 6.81
CA ALA A 232 14.38 -11.50 5.55
C ALA A 232 15.64 -10.63 5.48
N HIS A 233 15.53 -9.35 5.83
CA HIS A 233 16.67 -8.44 5.91
C HIS A 233 17.74 -8.93 6.88
N GLN A 234 17.35 -9.33 8.09
CA GLN A 234 18.28 -9.84 9.10
C GLN A 234 18.98 -11.13 8.66
N LEU A 235 18.23 -12.06 8.06
CA LEU A 235 18.81 -13.29 7.51
C LEU A 235 19.81 -12.99 6.38
N GLY A 236 19.49 -12.04 5.49
CA GLY A 236 20.39 -11.57 4.44
C GLY A 236 21.71 -11.00 5.02
N MET A 237 21.61 -10.20 6.09
CA MET A 237 22.78 -9.68 6.78
C MET A 237 23.62 -10.78 7.44
N LEU A 238 22.97 -11.77 8.07
CA LEU A 238 23.67 -12.91 8.67
C LEU A 238 24.35 -13.78 7.62
N ALA A 239 23.69 -14.07 6.50
CA ALA A 239 24.25 -14.82 5.38
C ALA A 239 25.49 -14.10 4.81
N LYS A 240 25.41 -12.79 4.60
CA LYS A 240 26.54 -11.96 4.14
C LYS A 240 27.72 -12.01 5.12
N ARG A 241 27.45 -11.90 6.42
CA ARG A 241 28.50 -12.05 7.47
C ARG A 241 29.12 -13.44 7.48
N ALA A 242 28.30 -14.50 7.33
CA ALA A 242 28.82 -15.86 7.25
C ALA A 242 29.71 -16.06 6.03
N GLY A 243 29.31 -15.56 4.86
CA GLY A 243 30.13 -15.57 3.65
C GLY A 243 31.47 -14.86 3.81
N GLN A 244 31.48 -13.71 4.48
CA GLN A 244 32.73 -12.98 4.77
C GLN A 244 33.65 -13.72 5.75
N LYS A 245 33.09 -14.38 6.77
CA LYS A 245 33.88 -15.20 7.70
C LYS A 245 34.53 -16.42 7.05
N ALA A 246 33.98 -16.89 5.92
CA ALA A 246 34.55 -17.96 5.13
C ALA A 246 35.81 -17.54 4.31
N LEU A 247 36.01 -16.22 4.14
CA LEU A 247 37.22 -15.70 3.49
C LEU A 247 38.40 -15.75 4.45
N SER A 248 39.58 -16.06 3.91
CA SER A 248 40.83 -16.03 4.67
C SER A 248 41.41 -14.62 4.70
N ALA A 249 41.93 -14.20 5.83
CA ALA A 249 42.64 -12.94 6.00
C ALA A 249 43.93 -13.15 6.80
N PRO A 250 44.98 -12.35 6.54
CA PRO A 250 46.19 -12.41 7.34
C PRO A 250 45.94 -11.99 8.82
N VAL A 251 46.52 -12.70 9.73
CA VAL A 251 46.47 -12.36 11.15
C VAL A 251 47.38 -11.15 11.42
N LEU A 252 46.79 -10.08 11.91
CA LEU A 252 47.52 -8.85 12.27
C LEU A 252 47.57 -8.70 13.80
N SER A 253 48.70 -9.10 14.41
CA SER A 253 48.86 -9.15 15.89
C SER A 253 49.94 -8.22 16.44
N GLY A 254 50.51 -7.34 15.60
CA GLY A 254 51.62 -6.48 16.02
C GLY A 254 51.20 -5.28 16.89
N GLU A 255 51.84 -5.10 18.05
CA GLU A 255 51.55 -3.97 18.96
C GLU A 255 52.53 -2.79 18.85
N ALA A 256 53.71 -3.00 18.24
CA ALA A 256 54.80 -2.04 18.27
C ALA A 256 54.45 -0.66 17.67
N LEU A 257 53.73 -0.65 16.51
CA LEU A 257 53.35 0.60 15.86
C LEU A 257 52.17 1.28 16.58
N THR A 258 51.22 0.53 17.03
CA THR A 258 50.05 1.06 17.78
C THR A 258 50.50 1.70 19.08
N GLY A 259 51.43 1.05 19.82
CA GLY A 259 51.98 1.60 21.06
C GLY A 259 52.78 2.89 20.83
N LYS A 260 53.52 3.00 19.73
CA LYS A 260 54.21 4.25 19.35
C LYS A 260 53.24 5.36 19.01
N LEU A 261 52.21 5.06 18.24
CA LEU A 261 51.17 6.00 17.86
C LEU A 261 50.42 6.54 19.11
N LEU A 262 49.98 5.65 19.99
CA LEU A 262 49.27 6.05 21.21
C LEU A 262 50.10 6.94 22.12
N LYS A 263 51.41 6.73 22.22
CA LYS A 263 52.32 7.58 22.97
C LYS A 263 52.57 8.95 22.32
N ALA A 264 52.41 9.06 21.01
CA ALA A 264 52.62 10.29 20.24
C ALA A 264 51.36 11.17 20.15
N LEU A 265 50.20 10.70 20.59
CA LEU A 265 48.98 11.48 20.58
C LEU A 265 49.04 12.62 21.62
N PRO A 266 48.62 13.85 21.24
CA PRO A 266 48.60 15.00 22.17
C PRO A 266 47.46 14.96 23.19
N PHE A 267 46.66 13.89 23.22
CA PHE A 267 45.51 13.67 24.11
C PHE A 267 45.43 12.22 24.57
N GLN A 268 44.67 11.99 25.63
CA GLN A 268 44.36 10.64 26.11
C GLN A 268 43.07 10.12 25.45
N LEU A 269 43.08 8.84 25.08
CA LEU A 269 41.89 8.19 24.55
C LEU A 269 40.81 8.07 25.62
N THR A 270 39.57 8.33 25.24
CA THR A 270 38.41 8.05 26.08
C THR A 270 38.22 6.55 26.31
N GLY A 271 37.52 6.18 27.39
CA GLY A 271 37.23 4.78 27.69
C GLY A 271 36.47 4.06 26.54
N ALA A 272 35.62 4.78 25.81
CA ALA A 272 34.93 4.25 24.62
C ALA A 272 35.90 3.94 23.47
N GLN A 273 36.83 4.86 23.18
CA GLN A 273 37.85 4.67 22.15
C GLN A 273 38.78 3.50 22.48
N GLN A 274 39.19 3.37 23.76
CA GLN A 274 40.01 2.24 24.20
C GLN A 274 39.33 0.89 24.03
N ARG A 275 38.02 0.78 24.36
CA ARG A 275 37.24 -0.44 24.14
C ARG A 275 37.17 -0.78 22.65
N VAL A 276 36.81 0.19 21.79
CA VAL A 276 36.68 -0.02 20.34
C VAL A 276 38.02 -0.46 19.73
N ILE A 277 39.14 0.17 20.11
CA ILE A 277 40.48 -0.25 19.65
C ILE A 277 40.78 -1.68 20.09
N GLY A 278 40.45 -2.05 21.34
CA GLY A 278 40.60 -3.43 21.83
C GLY A 278 39.80 -4.45 21.00
N GLU A 279 38.57 -4.13 20.69
CA GLU A 279 37.69 -4.97 19.86
C GLU A 279 38.21 -5.09 18.42
N ILE A 280 38.66 -4.00 17.80
CA ILE A 280 39.28 -4.02 16.46
C ILE A 280 40.53 -4.92 16.48
N ARG A 281 41.40 -4.79 17.47
CA ARG A 281 42.60 -5.63 17.61
C ARG A 281 42.26 -7.12 17.77
N ALA A 282 41.23 -7.42 18.56
CA ALA A 282 40.75 -8.80 18.68
C ALA A 282 40.19 -9.38 17.37
N ASP A 283 39.51 -8.55 16.56
CA ASP A 283 39.02 -8.96 15.26
C ASP A 283 40.19 -9.14 14.25
N LEU A 284 41.17 -8.24 14.22
CA LEU A 284 42.33 -8.32 13.33
C LEU A 284 43.24 -9.52 13.64
N ALA A 285 43.20 -10.03 14.88
CA ALA A 285 43.92 -11.25 15.27
C ALA A 285 43.29 -12.55 14.79
N ARG A 286 42.17 -12.49 14.09
CA ARG A 286 41.46 -13.66 13.54
C ARG A 286 41.87 -13.94 12.09
N GLN A 287 41.67 -15.19 11.65
CA GLN A 287 42.00 -15.64 10.26
C GLN A 287 40.96 -15.28 9.21
N HIS A 288 39.96 -14.43 9.55
CA HIS A 288 38.94 -13.96 8.63
C HIS A 288 38.87 -12.43 8.62
N PRO A 289 38.39 -11.80 7.52
CA PRO A 289 38.30 -10.35 7.41
C PRO A 289 37.43 -9.75 8.51
N MET A 290 37.87 -8.63 9.07
CA MET A 290 37.06 -7.82 9.99
C MET A 290 35.97 -7.09 9.21
N LEU A 291 34.73 -7.15 9.69
CA LEU A 291 33.62 -6.29 9.25
C LEU A 291 33.04 -5.64 10.49
N ARG A 292 33.34 -4.37 10.70
CA ARG A 292 32.88 -3.61 11.88
C ARG A 292 32.48 -2.20 11.46
N LEU A 293 31.28 -1.80 11.87
CA LEU A 293 30.86 -0.40 11.80
C LEU A 293 31.31 0.32 13.08
N ILE A 294 32.02 1.42 12.92
CA ILE A 294 32.37 2.30 14.00
C ILE A 294 31.51 3.55 13.89
N GLN A 295 30.74 3.83 14.92
CA GLN A 295 29.94 5.03 15.03
C GLN A 295 30.43 5.87 16.18
N GLY A 296 30.68 7.13 15.92
CA GLY A 296 31.15 8.10 16.92
C GLY A 296 30.67 9.50 16.59
N ASP A 297 30.69 10.37 17.57
CA ASP A 297 30.50 11.80 17.39
C ASP A 297 31.80 12.36 16.77
N VAL A 298 31.68 12.88 15.56
CA VAL A 298 32.76 13.53 14.84
C VAL A 298 32.45 15.03 14.84
N GLY A 299 33.10 15.74 15.74
CA GLY A 299 33.00 17.19 15.87
C GLY A 299 33.43 17.96 14.62
#